data_b0306f5b4c7d4cda73596e35ab74c026
#
_entry.id   b0306f5b4c7d4cda73596e35ab74c026
#
_cell.length_a   1.000
_cell.length_b   1.000
_cell.length_c   1.000
_cell.angle_alpha   90.00
_cell.angle_beta   90.00
_cell.angle_gamma   90.00
#
_symmetry.space_group_name_H-M   'P 1'
#
loop_
_entity.id
_entity.type
_entity.pdbx_description
1 polymer ?
#
loop_
_entity_poly.entity_id
_entity_poly.type
_entity_poly.pdbx_seq_one_letter_code
_entity_poly.pdbx_strand_id
1 'polypeptide(L)'
;MIQKELLEQYGAIEKRYGKSDVIFEVNTNAHYYYQIISGEVKMNNYNEEGKEFIQGFFKAGESFGEPPLFVNRLYPANAIATEDSVILVIKKDFFKELLLEHPKEALSIIENLAQRLHYKATMAAEIASEDPEHRVLQLIDYSINHFNLSKDENGYLVDFTRQQIGDLTGLRVETVIRAVKSLEKKRMLKIINRKVYREV
;
A
#
# COMPACT_ATOMS: atom_id res chain seq x y z
N MET A 1 -2.47 -1.35 14.55
CA MET A 1 -1.66 -0.10 14.58
C MET A 1 -1.26 0.24 15.99
N ILE A 2 -0.07 0.81 16.16
CA ILE A 2 0.39 1.29 17.47
C ILE A 2 -0.38 2.56 17.83
N GLN A 3 -0.81 2.70 19.07
CA GLN A 3 -1.53 3.90 19.52
C GLN A 3 -0.58 5.12 19.46
N LYS A 4 -1.12 6.27 19.03
CA LYS A 4 -0.37 7.51 18.87
C LYS A 4 0.35 7.91 20.14
N GLU A 5 -0.37 7.88 21.26
CA GLU A 5 0.14 8.27 22.58
C GLU A 5 1.33 7.39 23.00
N LEU A 6 1.30 6.11 22.67
CA LEU A 6 2.40 5.19 22.94
C LEU A 6 3.62 5.53 22.09
N LEU A 7 3.43 5.79 20.78
CA LEU A 7 4.53 6.22 19.91
C LEU A 7 5.17 7.53 20.39
N GLU A 8 4.36 8.49 20.84
CA GLU A 8 4.84 9.78 21.37
C GLU A 8 5.65 9.63 22.67
N GLN A 9 5.27 8.69 23.56
CA GLN A 9 6.05 8.35 24.76
C GLN A 9 7.46 7.87 24.44
N TYR A 10 7.66 7.20 23.27
CA TYR A 10 8.97 6.77 22.77
C TYR A 10 9.62 7.79 21.83
N GLY A 11 9.11 9.03 21.79
CA GLY A 11 9.73 10.14 21.07
C GLY A 11 9.34 10.25 19.61
N ALA A 12 8.19 9.69 19.23
CA ALA A 12 7.61 9.98 17.92
C ALA A 12 7.20 11.44 17.82
N ILE A 13 7.38 12.01 16.63
CA ILE A 13 6.95 13.37 16.30
C ILE A 13 6.02 13.34 15.08
N GLU A 14 5.06 14.25 15.06
CA GLU A 14 4.26 14.49 13.86
C GLU A 14 5.07 15.27 12.83
N LYS A 15 5.05 14.80 11.60
CA LYS A 15 5.53 15.55 10.43
C LYS A 15 4.42 15.71 9.42
N ARG A 16 4.37 16.87 8.80
CA ARG A 16 3.43 17.21 7.72
C ARG A 16 4.16 17.15 6.40
N TYR A 17 3.50 16.54 5.42
CA TYR A 17 3.97 16.42 4.04
C TYR A 17 2.86 16.91 3.13
N GLY A 18 3.19 17.81 2.22
CA GLY A 18 2.29 18.24 1.14
C GLY A 18 2.19 17.18 0.05
N LYS A 19 1.19 17.31 -0.78
CA LYS A 19 1.05 16.45 -1.96
C LYS A 19 2.33 16.45 -2.81
N SER A 20 2.81 15.27 -3.18
CA SER A 20 4.05 15.00 -3.93
C SER A 20 5.35 15.14 -3.14
N ASP A 21 5.30 15.45 -1.85
CA ASP A 21 6.51 15.45 -1.02
C ASP A 21 7.08 14.04 -0.89
N VAL A 22 8.42 13.96 -0.99
CA VAL A 22 9.17 12.72 -0.80
C VAL A 22 9.47 12.54 0.68
N ILE A 23 9.02 11.42 1.26
CA ILE A 23 9.25 11.07 2.67
C ILE A 23 10.60 10.39 2.83
N PHE A 24 10.91 9.45 1.94
CA PHE A 24 12.23 8.85 1.77
C PHE A 24 12.41 8.34 0.33
N GLU A 25 13.67 8.22 -0.07
CA GLU A 25 14.06 7.76 -1.41
C GLU A 25 14.56 6.31 -1.40
N VAL A 26 14.40 5.64 -2.53
CA VAL A 26 15.01 4.34 -2.80
C VAL A 26 16.52 4.39 -2.61
N ASN A 27 17.12 3.31 -2.12
CA ASN A 27 18.55 3.18 -1.84
C ASN A 27 19.11 4.11 -0.76
N THR A 28 18.24 4.75 0.05
CA THR A 28 18.67 5.48 1.26
C THR A 28 18.57 4.60 2.52
N ASN A 29 19.28 5.00 3.59
CA ASN A 29 19.29 4.26 4.85
C ASN A 29 17.96 4.38 5.60
N ALA A 30 17.48 3.27 6.14
CA ALA A 30 16.27 3.23 6.93
C ALA A 30 16.56 3.59 8.40
N HIS A 31 16.16 4.78 8.79
CA HIS A 31 16.39 5.33 10.13
C HIS A 31 15.12 5.52 10.96
N TYR A 32 13.93 5.46 10.33
CA TYR A 32 12.68 5.81 10.98
C TYR A 32 11.58 4.81 10.65
N TYR A 33 10.70 4.59 11.64
CA TYR A 33 9.38 4.01 11.45
C TYR A 33 8.38 5.14 11.17
N TYR A 34 7.41 4.86 10.31
CA TYR A 34 6.39 5.80 9.86
C TYR A 34 4.99 5.21 10.02
N GLN A 35 4.06 6.00 10.59
CA GLN A 35 2.65 5.65 10.71
C GLN A 35 1.78 6.84 10.31
N ILE A 36 0.82 6.62 9.42
CA ILE A 36 -0.02 7.69 8.86
C ILE A 36 -1.16 8.01 9.83
N ILE A 37 -1.28 9.27 10.23
CA ILE A 37 -2.42 9.79 11.00
C ILE A 37 -3.54 10.20 10.04
N SER A 38 -3.20 10.94 8.97
CA SER A 38 -4.12 11.37 7.93
C SER A 38 -3.42 11.48 6.59
N GLY A 39 -4.18 11.36 5.50
CA GLY A 39 -3.66 11.40 4.15
C GLY A 39 -3.31 10.01 3.60
N GLU A 40 -2.56 10.01 2.50
CA GLU A 40 -2.17 8.80 1.77
C GLU A 40 -0.73 8.89 1.27
N VAL A 41 -0.01 7.78 1.36
CA VAL A 41 1.37 7.62 0.88
C VAL A 41 1.42 6.48 -0.14
N LYS A 42 2.11 6.68 -1.26
CA LYS A 42 2.47 5.59 -2.19
C LYS A 42 3.92 5.20 -2.02
N MET A 43 4.21 3.91 -2.13
CA MET A 43 5.57 3.40 -2.33
C MET A 43 5.76 2.95 -3.77
N ASN A 44 6.80 3.47 -4.44
CA ASN A 44 7.02 3.25 -5.86
C ASN A 44 8.49 3.11 -6.23
N ASN A 45 8.70 2.55 -7.42
CA ASN A 45 9.97 2.54 -8.14
C ASN A 45 9.73 3.00 -9.57
N TYR A 46 10.81 3.47 -10.22
CA TYR A 46 10.82 3.73 -11.65
C TYR A 46 11.79 2.76 -12.32
N ASN A 47 11.42 2.24 -13.49
CA ASN A 47 12.34 1.48 -14.32
C ASN A 47 13.23 2.44 -15.15
N GLU A 48 14.18 1.89 -15.92
CA GLU A 48 15.10 2.66 -16.75
C GLU A 48 14.39 3.51 -17.82
N GLU A 49 13.18 3.14 -18.24
CA GLU A 49 12.34 3.88 -19.19
C GLU A 49 11.48 4.96 -18.50
N GLY A 50 11.61 5.13 -17.17
CA GLY A 50 10.82 6.09 -16.39
C GLY A 50 9.39 5.64 -16.11
N LYS A 51 9.04 4.37 -16.40
CA LYS A 51 7.73 3.82 -16.05
C LYS A 51 7.66 3.57 -14.55
N GLU A 52 6.61 4.09 -13.92
CA GLU A 52 6.32 3.87 -12.51
C GLU A 52 5.81 2.43 -12.27
N PHE A 53 6.29 1.83 -11.18
CA PHE A 53 5.73 0.63 -10.59
C PHE A 53 5.38 0.93 -9.14
N ILE A 54 4.10 0.82 -8.78
CA ILE A 54 3.60 1.07 -7.42
C ILE A 54 3.62 -0.22 -6.63
N GLN A 55 4.32 -0.21 -5.50
CA GLN A 55 4.37 -1.35 -4.57
C GLN A 55 3.15 -1.40 -3.64
N GLY A 56 2.50 -0.27 -3.41
CA GLY A 56 1.30 -0.14 -2.59
C GLY A 56 0.96 1.30 -2.26
N PHE A 57 -0.29 1.52 -1.89
CA PHE A 57 -0.80 2.73 -1.26
C PHE A 57 -1.03 2.42 0.22
N PHE A 58 -0.76 3.41 1.07
CA PHE A 58 -0.89 3.34 2.52
C PHE A 58 -1.72 4.52 2.98
N LYS A 59 -2.78 4.27 3.75
CA LYS A 59 -3.75 5.26 4.20
C LYS A 59 -3.66 5.53 5.69
N ALA A 60 -4.45 6.49 6.14
CA ALA A 60 -4.60 6.78 7.56
C ALA A 60 -4.84 5.48 8.33
N GLY A 61 -4.05 5.27 9.36
CA GLY A 61 -4.10 4.06 10.10
C GLY A 61 -3.05 3.02 9.74
N GLU A 62 -2.32 3.15 8.67
CA GLU A 62 -1.30 2.19 8.26
C GLU A 62 0.12 2.69 8.55
N SER A 63 1.05 1.75 8.66
CA SER A 63 2.48 2.01 8.72
C SER A 63 3.17 1.58 7.42
N PHE A 64 4.35 2.12 7.14
CA PHE A 64 5.12 1.79 5.95
C PHE A 64 6.63 1.93 6.20
N GLY A 65 7.44 1.27 5.35
CA GLY A 65 8.90 1.36 5.41
C GLY A 65 9.55 0.55 6.55
N GLU A 66 8.83 -0.35 7.23
CA GLU A 66 9.31 -1.12 8.38
C GLU A 66 10.34 -2.20 8.03
N PRO A 67 10.22 -2.98 6.93
CA PRO A 67 11.08 -4.13 6.68
C PRO A 67 12.58 -3.82 6.73
N PRO A 68 13.09 -2.74 6.12
CA PRO A 68 14.51 -2.39 6.18
C PRO A 68 15.03 -2.12 7.60
N LEU A 69 14.16 -1.71 8.54
CA LEU A 69 14.56 -1.46 9.92
C LEU A 69 15.00 -2.74 10.64
N PHE A 70 14.38 -3.87 10.30
CA PHE A 70 14.67 -5.16 10.93
C PHE A 70 15.84 -5.89 10.28
N VAL A 71 16.04 -5.73 8.96
CA VAL A 71 17.06 -6.46 8.21
C VAL A 71 18.31 -5.63 7.89
N ASN A 72 18.40 -4.38 8.38
CA ASN A 72 19.51 -3.45 8.15
C ASN A 72 19.83 -3.30 6.63
N ARG A 73 18.82 -3.05 5.84
CA ARG A 73 18.92 -2.81 4.40
C ARG A 73 18.48 -1.39 4.04
N LEU A 74 18.84 -0.96 2.85
CA LEU A 74 18.35 0.30 2.28
C LEU A 74 16.86 0.19 1.91
N TYR A 75 16.17 1.33 1.81
CA TYR A 75 14.80 1.35 1.31
C TYR A 75 14.74 0.80 -0.12
N PRO A 76 13.86 -0.18 -0.40
CA PRO A 76 13.74 -0.79 -1.73
C PRO A 76 12.87 0.05 -2.70
N ALA A 77 12.28 1.15 -2.22
CA ALA A 77 11.37 2.00 -2.97
C ALA A 77 11.38 3.42 -2.42
N ASN A 78 10.86 4.39 -3.18
CA ASN A 78 10.52 5.71 -2.66
C ASN A 78 9.21 5.63 -1.85
N ALA A 79 9.00 6.59 -0.93
CA ALA A 79 7.71 6.87 -0.32
C ALA A 79 7.34 8.33 -0.59
N ILE A 80 6.16 8.55 -1.16
CA ILE A 80 5.70 9.86 -1.65
C ILE A 80 4.27 10.08 -1.17
N ALA A 81 4.00 11.24 -0.57
CA ALA A 81 2.64 11.64 -0.21
C ALA A 81 1.81 11.89 -1.48
N THR A 82 0.62 11.27 -1.60
CA THR A 82 -0.28 11.46 -2.75
C THR A 82 -1.28 12.59 -2.52
N GLU A 83 -1.44 12.98 -1.27
CA GLU A 83 -2.21 14.13 -0.79
C GLU A 83 -1.56 14.71 0.47
N ASP A 84 -2.07 15.83 0.97
CA ASP A 84 -1.58 16.42 2.24
C ASP A 84 -1.73 15.40 3.37
N SER A 85 -0.61 15.07 4.01
CA SER A 85 -0.52 13.95 4.93
C SER A 85 0.15 14.36 6.25
N VAL A 86 -0.32 13.76 7.35
CA VAL A 86 0.29 13.86 8.67
C VAL A 86 0.79 12.48 9.09
N ILE A 87 2.07 12.39 9.41
CA ILE A 87 2.77 11.12 9.66
C ILE A 87 3.50 11.19 10.99
N LEU A 88 3.30 10.18 11.85
CA LEU A 88 4.14 9.95 13.03
C LEU A 88 5.47 9.33 12.58
N VAL A 89 6.56 9.90 13.05
CA VAL A 89 7.92 9.49 12.71
C VAL A 89 8.69 9.23 14.00
N ILE A 90 9.20 8.01 14.17
CA ILE A 90 10.02 7.64 15.33
C ILE A 90 11.33 7.02 14.87
N LYS A 91 12.45 7.33 15.56
CA LYS A 91 13.74 6.74 15.27
C LYS A 91 13.74 5.23 15.47
N LYS A 92 14.47 4.52 14.60
CA LYS A 92 14.59 3.05 14.58
C LYS A 92 14.89 2.44 15.96
N ASP A 93 15.80 3.04 16.71
CA ASP A 93 16.22 2.46 18.00
C ASP A 93 15.11 2.57 19.04
N PHE A 94 14.43 3.70 19.14
CA PHE A 94 13.28 3.88 20.02
C PHE A 94 12.07 3.03 19.59
N PHE A 95 11.86 2.87 18.27
CA PHE A 95 10.84 1.96 17.76
C PHE A 95 11.14 0.51 18.17
N LYS A 96 12.40 0.07 18.10
CA LYS A 96 12.77 -1.29 18.55
C LYS A 96 12.60 -1.47 20.05
N GLU A 97 12.97 -0.47 20.86
CA GLU A 97 12.77 -0.46 22.31
C GLU A 97 11.27 -0.62 22.64
N LEU A 98 10.40 0.18 22.00
CA LEU A 98 8.95 0.08 22.13
C LEU A 98 8.45 -1.35 21.85
N LEU A 99 8.91 -1.97 20.76
CA LEU A 99 8.48 -3.33 20.41
C LEU A 99 8.94 -4.40 21.41
N LEU A 100 10.11 -4.21 22.05
CA LEU A 100 10.61 -5.11 23.08
C LEU A 100 9.81 -4.99 24.39
N GLU A 101 9.41 -3.77 24.75
CA GLU A 101 8.65 -3.52 25.97
C GLU A 101 7.13 -3.77 25.79
N HIS A 102 6.63 -3.72 24.54
CA HIS A 102 5.24 -3.95 24.18
C HIS A 102 5.07 -5.09 23.16
N PRO A 103 5.19 -6.36 23.59
CA PRO A 103 5.13 -7.52 22.67
C PRO A 103 3.85 -7.63 21.83
N LYS A 104 2.73 -7.09 22.33
CA LYS A 104 1.46 -7.05 21.57
C LYS A 104 1.59 -6.18 20.32
N GLU A 105 2.29 -5.04 20.42
CA GLU A 105 2.54 -4.16 19.30
C GLU A 105 3.50 -4.83 18.29
N ALA A 106 4.51 -5.56 18.79
CA ALA A 106 5.39 -6.36 17.94
C ALA A 106 4.60 -7.42 17.16
N LEU A 107 3.67 -8.12 17.78
CA LEU A 107 2.79 -9.08 17.09
C LEU A 107 1.92 -8.39 16.03
N SER A 108 1.36 -7.22 16.33
CA SER A 108 0.58 -6.45 15.34
C SER A 108 1.41 -6.06 14.12
N ILE A 109 2.66 -5.64 14.31
CA ILE A 109 3.58 -5.37 13.20
C ILE A 109 3.89 -6.64 12.40
N ILE A 110 4.14 -7.76 13.08
CA ILE A 110 4.40 -9.06 12.43
C ILE A 110 3.18 -9.49 11.59
N GLU A 111 1.97 -9.38 12.13
CA GLU A 111 0.73 -9.71 11.42
C GLU A 111 0.57 -8.86 10.16
N ASN A 112 0.77 -7.55 10.25
CA ASN A 112 0.71 -6.65 9.10
C ASN A 112 1.75 -7.02 8.02
N LEU A 113 2.99 -7.30 8.43
CA LEU A 113 4.06 -7.71 7.51
C LEU A 113 3.77 -9.07 6.88
N ALA A 114 3.22 -10.02 7.64
CA ALA A 114 2.84 -11.34 7.15
C ALA A 114 1.71 -11.25 6.11
N GLN A 115 0.69 -10.43 6.35
CA GLN A 115 -0.40 -10.18 5.40
C GLN A 115 0.13 -9.57 4.10
N ARG A 116 1.01 -8.58 4.18
CA ARG A 116 1.65 -7.97 3.00
C ARG A 116 2.52 -8.95 2.24
N LEU A 117 3.26 -9.80 2.94
CA LEU A 117 4.08 -10.84 2.33
C LEU A 117 3.21 -11.88 1.62
N HIS A 118 2.12 -12.32 2.25
CA HIS A 118 1.16 -13.23 1.63
C HIS A 118 0.58 -12.66 0.33
N TYR A 119 0.14 -11.40 0.37
CA TYR A 119 -0.33 -10.71 -0.84
C TYR A 119 0.75 -10.66 -1.94
N LYS A 120 1.98 -10.27 -1.59
CA LYS A 120 3.08 -10.20 -2.56
C LYS A 120 3.38 -11.57 -3.17
N ALA A 121 3.32 -12.64 -2.38
CA ALA A 121 3.51 -14.01 -2.87
C ALA A 121 2.39 -14.43 -3.85
N THR A 122 1.12 -14.13 -3.53
CA THR A 122 -0.02 -14.36 -4.41
C THR A 122 0.13 -13.58 -5.72
N MET A 123 0.43 -12.27 -5.63
CA MET A 123 0.63 -11.44 -6.82
C MET A 123 1.81 -11.89 -7.67
N ALA A 124 2.90 -12.39 -7.08
CA ALA A 124 4.03 -12.92 -7.83
C ALA A 124 3.63 -14.17 -8.64
N ALA A 125 2.81 -15.05 -8.08
CA ALA A 125 2.25 -16.20 -8.79
C ALA A 125 1.35 -15.78 -9.96
N GLU A 126 0.50 -14.75 -9.75
CA GLU A 126 -0.38 -14.20 -10.79
C GLU A 126 0.41 -13.52 -11.92
N ILE A 127 1.48 -12.82 -11.59
CA ILE A 127 2.36 -12.22 -12.60
C ILE A 127 3.01 -13.32 -13.45
N ALA A 128 3.35 -14.46 -12.86
CA ALA A 128 3.90 -15.61 -13.58
C ALA A 128 2.87 -16.33 -14.47
N SER A 129 1.56 -16.25 -14.14
CA SER A 129 0.47 -16.89 -14.92
C SER A 129 0.11 -16.16 -16.21
N GLU A 130 0.58 -14.93 -16.39
CA GLU A 130 0.35 -14.06 -17.57
C GLU A 130 -1.12 -13.70 -17.85
N ASP A 131 -2.11 -14.07 -17.02
CA ASP A 131 -3.51 -13.70 -17.20
C ASP A 131 -3.81 -12.30 -16.64
N PRO A 132 -4.05 -11.29 -17.49
CA PRO A 132 -4.33 -9.94 -17.05
C PRO A 132 -5.65 -9.80 -16.25
N GLU A 133 -6.68 -10.59 -16.59
CA GLU A 133 -7.96 -10.51 -15.90
C GLU A 133 -7.84 -11.03 -14.48
N HIS A 134 -7.17 -12.17 -14.31
CA HIS A 134 -6.93 -12.78 -13.02
C HIS A 134 -6.11 -11.85 -12.11
N ARG A 135 -5.05 -11.24 -12.67
CA ARG A 135 -4.19 -10.29 -11.97
C ARG A 135 -4.95 -9.04 -11.49
N VAL A 136 -5.83 -8.49 -12.34
CA VAL A 136 -6.68 -7.35 -11.98
C VAL A 136 -7.69 -7.74 -10.89
N LEU A 137 -8.30 -8.93 -11.00
CA LEU A 137 -9.28 -9.40 -10.04
C LEU A 137 -8.65 -9.65 -8.66
N GLN A 138 -7.48 -10.27 -8.60
CA GLN A 138 -6.73 -10.52 -7.36
C GLN A 138 -6.35 -9.22 -6.63
N LEU A 139 -5.93 -8.18 -7.37
CA LEU A 139 -5.69 -6.87 -6.78
C LEU A 139 -6.97 -6.30 -6.16
N ILE A 140 -8.11 -6.40 -6.85
CA ILE A 140 -9.40 -5.90 -6.37
C ILE A 140 -9.84 -6.66 -5.12
N ASP A 141 -9.82 -7.98 -5.16
CA ASP A 141 -10.25 -8.85 -4.05
C ASP A 141 -9.33 -8.67 -2.81
N TYR A 142 -8.02 -8.50 -3.02
CA TYR A 142 -7.12 -8.11 -1.94
C TYR A 142 -7.49 -6.75 -1.33
N SER A 143 -7.80 -5.77 -2.17
CA SER A 143 -8.13 -4.42 -1.72
C SER A 143 -9.40 -4.39 -0.87
N ILE A 144 -10.39 -5.21 -1.21
CA ILE A 144 -11.64 -5.38 -0.43
C ILE A 144 -11.34 -5.93 0.96
N ASN A 145 -10.46 -6.91 1.04
CA ASN A 145 -10.17 -7.61 2.29
C ASN A 145 -9.23 -6.84 3.24
N HIS A 146 -8.44 -5.89 2.72
CA HIS A 146 -7.36 -5.26 3.49
C HIS A 146 -7.46 -3.73 3.57
N PHE A 147 -8.18 -3.08 2.65
CA PHE A 147 -8.45 -1.66 2.70
C PHE A 147 -9.95 -1.47 2.95
N ASN A 148 -10.33 -0.68 3.93
CA ASN A 148 -11.73 -0.40 4.24
C ASN A 148 -12.43 0.31 3.07
N LEU A 149 -12.64 -0.42 1.97
CA LEU A 149 -13.32 0.10 0.80
C LEU A 149 -14.79 0.38 1.12
N SER A 150 -15.30 1.50 0.61
CA SER A 150 -16.72 1.82 0.75
C SER A 150 -17.57 0.80 -0.01
N LYS A 151 -18.63 0.32 0.64
CA LYS A 151 -19.64 -0.58 0.06
C LYS A 151 -20.97 0.16 -0.04
N ASP A 152 -21.59 0.11 -1.20
CA ASP A 152 -22.94 0.60 -1.42
C ASP A 152 -23.84 -0.50 -2.01
N GLU A 153 -25.02 -0.14 -2.54
CA GLU A 153 -25.95 -1.07 -3.19
C GLU A 153 -25.39 -1.76 -4.44
N ASN A 154 -24.31 -1.22 -5.03
CA ASN A 154 -23.66 -1.75 -6.22
C ASN A 154 -22.47 -2.66 -5.87
N GLY A 155 -22.10 -2.78 -4.60
CA GLY A 155 -20.97 -3.54 -4.13
C GLY A 155 -19.82 -2.66 -3.59
N TYR A 156 -18.61 -3.22 -3.55
CA TYR A 156 -17.41 -2.50 -3.12
C TYR A 156 -16.90 -1.58 -4.23
N LEU A 157 -16.75 -0.29 -3.92
CA LEU A 157 -16.15 0.68 -4.84
C LEU A 157 -14.64 0.45 -4.95
N VAL A 158 -14.16 0.15 -6.16
CA VAL A 158 -12.73 0.06 -6.47
C VAL A 158 -12.21 1.47 -6.72
N ASP A 159 -11.57 2.06 -5.71
CA ASP A 159 -11.08 3.44 -5.73
C ASP A 159 -9.67 3.56 -6.33
N PHE A 160 -9.44 2.85 -7.43
CA PHE A 160 -8.21 2.94 -8.22
C PHE A 160 -8.52 3.40 -9.65
N THR A 161 -7.73 4.32 -10.16
CA THR A 161 -7.73 4.64 -11.59
C THR A 161 -7.19 3.46 -12.41
N ARG A 162 -7.49 3.40 -13.70
CA ARG A 162 -6.94 2.36 -14.59
C ARG A 162 -5.41 2.40 -14.66
N GLN A 163 -4.84 3.60 -14.55
CA GLN A 163 -3.40 3.78 -14.48
C GLN A 163 -2.84 3.17 -13.19
N GLN A 164 -3.42 3.48 -12.03
CA GLN A 164 -2.99 2.91 -10.74
C GLN A 164 -3.10 1.37 -10.73
N ILE A 165 -4.17 0.81 -11.29
CA ILE A 165 -4.29 -0.66 -11.46
C ILE A 165 -3.13 -1.19 -12.32
N GLY A 166 -2.79 -0.49 -13.41
CA GLY A 166 -1.66 -0.85 -14.26
C GLY A 166 -0.32 -0.83 -13.50
N ASP A 167 -0.08 0.24 -12.73
CA ASP A 167 1.15 0.44 -11.97
C ASP A 167 1.30 -0.57 -10.81
N LEU A 168 0.17 -0.96 -10.17
CA LEU A 168 0.12 -1.99 -9.12
C LEU A 168 0.27 -3.43 -9.66
N THR A 169 -0.20 -3.69 -10.89
CA THR A 169 -0.20 -5.04 -11.49
C THR A 169 0.94 -5.27 -12.48
N GLY A 170 1.69 -4.21 -12.82
CA GLY A 170 2.71 -4.24 -13.87
C GLY A 170 2.14 -4.29 -15.30
N LEU A 171 0.83 -4.13 -15.47
CA LEU A 171 0.16 -4.15 -16.77
C LEU A 171 0.22 -2.78 -17.45
N ARG A 172 0.09 -2.77 -18.79
CA ARG A 172 -0.17 -1.54 -19.52
C ARG A 172 -1.63 -1.11 -19.29
N VAL A 173 -1.89 0.19 -19.25
CA VAL A 173 -3.23 0.74 -18.98
C VAL A 173 -4.28 0.25 -19.98
N GLU A 174 -3.91 0.08 -21.26
CA GLU A 174 -4.79 -0.47 -22.29
C GLU A 174 -5.17 -1.93 -22.00
N THR A 175 -4.26 -2.70 -21.43
CA THR A 175 -4.51 -4.09 -21.03
C THR A 175 -5.45 -4.12 -19.82
N VAL A 176 -5.28 -3.24 -18.85
CA VAL A 176 -6.20 -3.08 -17.72
C VAL A 176 -7.60 -2.72 -18.20
N ILE A 177 -7.72 -1.74 -19.12
CA ILE A 177 -9.02 -1.34 -19.68
C ILE A 177 -9.74 -2.54 -20.33
N ARG A 178 -9.01 -3.36 -21.12
CA ARG A 178 -9.57 -4.56 -21.75
C ARG A 178 -9.97 -5.62 -20.72
N ALA A 179 -9.11 -5.87 -19.73
CA ALA A 179 -9.36 -6.84 -18.65
C ALA A 179 -10.61 -6.45 -17.84
N VAL A 180 -10.72 -5.20 -17.41
CA VAL A 180 -11.88 -4.70 -16.64
C VAL A 180 -13.18 -4.82 -17.46
N LYS A 181 -13.17 -4.46 -18.76
CA LYS A 181 -14.33 -4.65 -19.64
C LYS A 181 -14.71 -6.11 -19.84
N SER A 182 -13.73 -7.00 -19.93
CA SER A 182 -13.99 -8.44 -20.05
C SER A 182 -14.57 -9.00 -18.75
N LEU A 183 -14.03 -8.61 -17.59
CA LEU A 183 -14.58 -9.00 -16.29
C LEU A 183 -16.00 -8.46 -16.07
N GLU A 184 -16.33 -7.27 -16.57
CA GLU A 184 -17.70 -6.75 -16.59
C GLU A 184 -18.63 -7.63 -17.42
N LYS A 185 -18.23 -8.03 -18.65
CA LYS A 185 -19.01 -8.97 -19.49
C LYS A 185 -19.23 -10.32 -18.82
N LYS A 186 -18.25 -10.79 -18.04
CA LYS A 186 -18.34 -12.03 -17.23
C LYS A 186 -19.15 -11.83 -15.93
N ARG A 187 -19.70 -10.64 -15.69
CA ARG A 187 -20.44 -10.27 -14.46
C ARG A 187 -19.64 -10.40 -13.17
N MET A 188 -18.32 -10.34 -13.26
CA MET A 188 -17.44 -10.34 -12.09
C MET A 188 -17.19 -8.93 -11.55
N LEU A 189 -17.36 -7.93 -12.38
CA LEU A 189 -17.30 -6.51 -12.01
C LEU A 189 -18.52 -5.78 -12.58
N LYS A 190 -18.84 -4.60 -12.01
CA LYS A 190 -19.79 -3.66 -12.58
C LYS A 190 -19.10 -2.33 -12.87
N ILE A 191 -19.48 -1.66 -13.97
CA ILE A 191 -19.01 -0.31 -14.29
C ILE A 191 -20.23 0.63 -14.28
N ILE A 192 -20.26 1.54 -13.32
CA ILE A 192 -21.34 2.53 -13.15
C ILE A 192 -20.69 3.93 -13.10
N ASN A 193 -21.10 4.82 -14.00
CA ASN A 193 -20.54 6.19 -14.07
C ASN A 193 -19.01 6.23 -14.11
N ARG A 194 -18.37 5.33 -14.89
CA ARG A 194 -16.91 5.13 -15.02
C ARG A 194 -16.22 4.57 -13.77
N LYS A 195 -16.93 4.36 -12.67
CA LYS A 195 -16.43 3.71 -11.47
C LYS A 195 -16.58 2.19 -11.56
N VAL A 196 -15.66 1.44 -10.97
CA VAL A 196 -15.70 -0.02 -10.93
C VAL A 196 -16.21 -0.45 -9.57
N TYR A 197 -17.08 -1.44 -9.59
CA TYR A 197 -17.62 -2.08 -8.40
C TYR A 197 -17.39 -3.58 -8.45
N ARG A 198 -17.18 -4.18 -7.30
CA ARG A 198 -17.05 -5.63 -7.10
C ARG A 198 -18.15 -6.11 -6.16
N GLU A 199 -19.02 -7.02 -6.65
CA GLU A 199 -19.94 -7.78 -5.78
C GLU A 199 -19.20 -9.01 -5.25
N VAL A 200 -19.19 -9.16 -3.93
CA VAL A 200 -18.71 -10.34 -3.21
C VAL A 200 -19.81 -10.78 -2.25
#